data_92377240c71648fd22ad766734c1289b
#
_entry.id   92377240c71648fd22ad766734c1289b
#
_cell.length_a   1.000
_cell.length_b   1.000
_cell.length_c   1.000
_cell.angle_alpha   90.00
_cell.angle_beta   90.00
_cell.angle_gamma   90.00
#
_symmetry.space_group_name_H-M   'P 1'
#
loop_
_entity.id
_entity.type
_entity.pdbx_description
1 polymer ?
#
loop_
_entity_poly.entity_id
_entity_poly.type
_entity_poly.pdbx_seq_one_letter_code
_entity_poly.pdbx_strand_id
1 'polypeptide(L)'
;EWFDAGLIGEVDEVFVWTNRPVWPQGIPVPKSDGSQVPEGLDWDLWLGPAPKIDYTNAYHPFNWRGWWAYGTGALGDMGCHLIDVPFRTLGLHYPKAVECSVGQVFIKMWSPEYIPEGCPPSSSVTLDFAATDKNKIPIKMRWLDGGIRPPHPDLIPANDSLGDESSSNGVMMIGSK
;
A
#
# COMPACT_ATOMS: atom_id res chain seq x y z
N GLU A 1 3.51 16.91 17.22
CA GLU A 1 3.40 18.33 17.67
C GLU A 1 1.96 18.86 17.56
N TRP A 2 1.33 18.98 16.37
CA TRP A 2 -0.03 19.53 16.25
C TRP A 2 -1.08 18.71 17.01
N PHE A 3 -1.02 17.39 16.91
CA PHE A 3 -1.88 16.48 17.66
C PHE A 3 -1.65 16.63 19.18
N ASP A 4 -0.40 16.60 19.63
CA ASP A 4 -0.05 16.73 21.06
C ASP A 4 -0.41 18.13 21.61
N ALA A 5 -0.40 19.16 20.75
CA ALA A 5 -0.88 20.50 21.09
C ALA A 5 -2.42 20.62 21.10
N GLY A 6 -3.15 19.56 20.74
CA GLY A 6 -4.61 19.52 20.69
C GLY A 6 -5.25 20.38 19.58
N LEU A 7 -4.48 20.74 18.55
CA LEU A 7 -4.96 21.61 17.47
C LEU A 7 -6.00 20.93 16.57
N ILE A 8 -5.89 19.60 16.40
CA ILE A 8 -6.82 18.81 15.57
C ILE A 8 -7.85 18.03 16.40
N GLY A 9 -7.75 18.10 17.76
CA GLY A 9 -8.66 17.39 18.66
C GLY A 9 -8.50 15.87 18.59
N GLU A 10 -9.57 15.15 18.93
CA GLU A 10 -9.62 13.68 18.80
C GLU A 10 -9.78 13.28 17.34
N VAL A 11 -8.97 12.34 16.87
CA VAL A 11 -8.97 11.85 15.49
C VAL A 11 -9.87 10.62 15.38
N ASP A 12 -10.84 10.65 14.48
CA ASP A 12 -11.73 9.53 14.19
C ASP A 12 -11.44 8.85 12.85
N GLU A 13 -10.87 9.58 11.89
CA GLU A 13 -10.59 9.06 10.57
C GLU A 13 -9.17 9.39 10.10
N VAL A 14 -8.52 8.42 9.48
CA VAL A 14 -7.18 8.56 8.90
C VAL A 14 -7.20 8.01 7.48
N PHE A 15 -6.72 8.78 6.54
CA PHE A 15 -6.44 8.31 5.18
C PHE A 15 -4.93 8.23 4.97
N VAL A 16 -4.49 7.11 4.43
CA VAL A 16 -3.11 6.88 4.01
C VAL A 16 -3.13 6.40 2.58
N TRP A 17 -2.43 7.07 1.68
CA TRP A 17 -2.48 6.71 0.26
C TRP A 17 -1.13 6.83 -0.42
N THR A 18 -0.98 6.07 -1.51
CA THR A 18 0.22 6.06 -2.33
C THR A 18 -0.12 5.98 -3.82
N ASN A 19 0.77 6.47 -4.67
CA ASN A 19 0.70 6.27 -6.12
C ASN A 19 1.21 4.88 -6.55
N ARG A 20 1.72 4.07 -5.61
CA ARG A 20 2.17 2.71 -5.89
C ARG A 20 0.97 1.79 -6.22
N PRO A 21 1.19 0.72 -7.03
CA PRO A 21 2.47 0.24 -7.56
C PRO A 21 2.96 1.04 -8.77
N VAL A 22 4.29 1.19 -8.90
CA VAL A 22 4.98 1.70 -10.10
C VAL A 22 5.74 0.57 -10.81
N TRP A 23 5.45 -0.65 -10.45
CA TRP A 23 5.90 -1.91 -11.04
C TRP A 23 4.69 -2.73 -11.50
N PRO A 24 4.89 -3.75 -12.37
CA PRO A 24 3.81 -4.65 -12.76
C PRO A 24 3.19 -5.35 -11.54
N GLN A 25 1.87 -5.24 -11.41
CA GLN A 25 1.11 -5.85 -10.33
C GLN A 25 -0.27 -6.28 -10.85
N GLY A 26 -0.85 -7.36 -10.29
CA GLY A 26 -2.11 -7.91 -10.78
C GLY A 26 -1.95 -8.73 -12.07
N ILE A 27 -0.76 -9.23 -12.35
CA ILE A 27 -0.47 -10.06 -13.52
C ILE A 27 0.11 -11.42 -13.10
N PRO A 28 -0.01 -12.45 -13.95
CA PRO A 28 0.55 -13.78 -13.68
C PRO A 28 2.06 -13.75 -13.44
N VAL A 29 2.55 -14.78 -12.76
CA VAL A 29 3.99 -15.00 -12.60
C VAL A 29 4.66 -15.04 -13.99
N PRO A 30 5.67 -14.19 -14.24
CA PRO A 30 6.41 -14.20 -15.48
C PRO A 30 7.12 -15.54 -15.69
N LYS A 31 7.00 -16.08 -16.89
CA LYS A 31 7.77 -17.27 -17.30
C LYS A 31 9.19 -16.87 -17.65
N SER A 32 10.12 -17.81 -17.51
CA SER A 32 11.47 -17.62 -18.02
C SER A 32 11.44 -17.32 -19.51
N ASP A 33 12.18 -16.29 -19.89
CA ASP A 33 12.34 -15.82 -21.27
C ASP A 33 13.69 -16.26 -21.89
N GLY A 34 14.43 -17.12 -21.16
CA GLY A 34 15.77 -17.56 -21.54
C GLY A 34 16.88 -16.55 -21.22
N SER A 35 16.55 -15.47 -20.52
CA SER A 35 17.56 -14.50 -20.07
C SER A 35 18.62 -15.16 -19.22
N GLN A 36 19.87 -14.77 -19.43
CA GLN A 36 20.99 -15.25 -18.60
C GLN A 36 21.02 -14.47 -17.28
N VAL A 37 21.39 -15.18 -16.21
CA VAL A 37 21.64 -14.53 -14.92
C VAL A 37 22.75 -13.50 -15.11
N PRO A 38 22.57 -12.23 -14.69
CA PRO A 38 23.60 -11.21 -14.80
C PRO A 38 24.90 -11.63 -14.07
N GLU A 39 26.04 -11.25 -14.63
CA GLU A 39 27.33 -11.48 -13.99
C GLU A 39 27.34 -10.86 -12.57
N GLY A 40 27.81 -11.61 -11.60
CA GLY A 40 27.88 -11.20 -10.20
C GLY A 40 26.59 -11.38 -9.40
N LEU A 41 25.48 -11.80 -10.02
CA LEU A 41 24.26 -12.15 -9.32
C LEU A 41 24.21 -13.66 -9.05
N ASP A 42 24.19 -14.06 -7.79
CA ASP A 42 23.84 -15.43 -7.39
C ASP A 42 22.32 -15.53 -7.28
N TRP A 43 21.69 -16.10 -8.32
CA TRP A 43 20.23 -16.18 -8.41
C TRP A 43 19.62 -17.09 -7.32
N ASP A 44 20.31 -18.13 -6.92
CA ASP A 44 19.83 -19.02 -5.87
C ASP A 44 19.84 -18.36 -4.50
N LEU A 45 20.90 -17.62 -4.19
CA LEU A 45 20.95 -16.79 -2.98
C LEU A 45 19.92 -15.65 -2.99
N TRP A 46 19.69 -15.04 -4.17
CA TRP A 46 18.68 -14.00 -4.28
C TRP A 46 17.27 -14.52 -4.01
N LEU A 47 16.91 -15.69 -4.53
CA LEU A 47 15.64 -16.35 -4.25
C LEU A 47 15.49 -16.72 -2.76
N GLY A 48 16.57 -17.09 -2.10
CA GLY A 48 16.57 -17.50 -0.69
C GLY A 48 15.58 -18.64 -0.41
N PRO A 49 14.68 -18.48 0.58
CA PRO A 49 13.67 -19.49 0.93
C PRO A 49 12.44 -19.46 0.01
N ALA A 50 12.32 -18.49 -0.90
CA ALA A 50 11.19 -18.38 -1.82
C ALA A 50 11.18 -19.54 -2.85
N PRO A 51 10.05 -19.76 -3.55
CA PRO A 51 9.98 -20.79 -4.59
C PRO A 51 11.08 -20.63 -5.64
N LYS A 52 11.74 -21.74 -5.96
CA LYS A 52 12.80 -21.76 -6.97
C LYS A 52 12.19 -21.68 -8.37
N ILE A 53 12.64 -20.70 -9.12
CA ILE A 53 12.23 -20.46 -10.52
C ILE A 53 13.46 -20.14 -11.36
N ASP A 54 13.35 -20.34 -12.66
CA ASP A 54 14.35 -19.89 -13.61
C ASP A 54 14.44 -18.36 -13.63
N TYR A 55 15.63 -17.84 -13.89
CA TYR A 55 15.84 -16.40 -13.98
C TYR A 55 15.01 -15.78 -15.10
N THR A 56 14.49 -14.59 -14.82
CA THR A 56 13.90 -13.70 -15.83
C THR A 56 14.11 -12.24 -15.41
N ASN A 57 14.35 -11.38 -16.39
CA ASN A 57 14.46 -9.94 -16.19
C ASN A 57 13.18 -9.29 -15.66
N ALA A 58 12.06 -10.01 -15.67
CA ALA A 58 10.79 -9.49 -15.20
C ALA A 58 10.74 -9.25 -13.68
N TYR A 59 11.59 -9.94 -12.90
CA TYR A 59 11.63 -9.76 -11.43
C TYR A 59 12.71 -8.79 -10.97
N HIS A 60 13.93 -9.05 -11.36
CA HIS A 60 15.11 -8.32 -10.90
C HIS A 60 15.40 -7.12 -11.83
N PRO A 61 15.87 -5.99 -11.28
CA PRO A 61 16.19 -5.74 -9.88
C PRO A 61 15.02 -5.18 -9.05
N PHE A 62 13.88 -4.84 -9.63
CA PHE A 62 12.87 -3.99 -8.97
C PHE A 62 11.46 -4.61 -8.92
N ASN A 63 11.00 -5.26 -9.98
CA ASN A 63 9.60 -5.61 -10.19
C ASN A 63 9.08 -6.76 -9.30
N TRP A 64 9.96 -7.52 -8.66
CA TRP A 64 9.64 -8.64 -7.77
C TRP A 64 8.56 -8.30 -6.72
N ARG A 65 8.37 -7.04 -6.39
CA ARG A 65 7.39 -6.53 -5.44
C ARG A 65 5.96 -6.90 -5.76
N GLY A 66 5.66 -7.14 -7.04
CA GLY A 66 4.30 -7.42 -7.54
C GLY A 66 3.79 -8.84 -7.29
N TRP A 67 4.61 -9.76 -6.76
CA TRP A 67 4.24 -11.16 -6.56
C TRP A 67 4.47 -11.61 -5.12
N TRP A 68 3.45 -12.28 -4.55
CA TRP A 68 3.45 -12.70 -3.14
C TRP A 68 4.63 -13.59 -2.75
N ALA A 69 5.20 -14.35 -3.70
CA ALA A 69 6.37 -15.19 -3.43
C ALA A 69 7.61 -14.38 -3.03
N TYR A 70 7.73 -13.12 -3.46
CA TYR A 70 8.93 -12.29 -3.32
C TYR A 70 8.66 -10.95 -2.65
N GLY A 71 7.46 -10.43 -2.78
CA GLY A 71 7.05 -9.10 -2.30
C GLY A 71 5.66 -9.10 -1.69
N THR A 72 5.25 -7.94 -1.23
CA THR A 72 3.96 -7.73 -0.54
C THR A 72 3.16 -6.58 -1.16
N GLY A 73 3.42 -6.30 -2.44
CA GLY A 73 2.72 -5.27 -3.19
C GLY A 73 2.89 -3.86 -2.62
N ALA A 74 2.00 -2.97 -3.05
CA ALA A 74 2.07 -1.56 -2.67
C ALA A 74 1.92 -1.33 -1.17
N LEU A 75 1.03 -2.05 -0.50
CA LEU A 75 0.84 -1.90 0.94
C LEU A 75 2.09 -2.30 1.73
N GLY A 76 2.68 -3.44 1.42
CA GLY A 76 3.88 -3.89 2.13
C GLY A 76 5.11 -3.03 1.85
N ASP A 77 5.25 -2.53 0.62
CA ASP A 77 6.37 -1.66 0.22
C ASP A 77 6.28 -0.27 0.85
N MET A 78 5.08 0.34 0.87
CA MET A 78 4.89 1.74 1.27
C MET A 78 4.24 1.93 2.65
N GLY A 79 3.60 0.90 3.19
CA GLY A 79 2.92 1.01 4.49
C GLY A 79 3.87 1.41 5.61
N CYS A 80 5.08 0.87 5.64
CA CYS A 80 6.10 1.21 6.64
C CYS A 80 6.54 2.69 6.57
N HIS A 81 6.44 3.33 5.42
CA HIS A 81 6.78 4.75 5.25
C HIS A 81 5.64 5.67 5.68
N LEU A 82 4.39 5.30 5.38
CA LEU A 82 3.25 6.19 5.49
C LEU A 82 2.40 5.94 6.75
N ILE A 83 2.17 4.67 7.11
CA ILE A 83 1.39 4.31 8.29
C ILE A 83 2.14 4.62 9.59
N ASP A 84 3.47 4.65 9.58
CA ASP A 84 4.28 4.96 10.76
C ASP A 84 3.87 6.28 11.42
N VAL A 85 3.58 7.30 10.62
CA VAL A 85 3.20 8.63 11.11
C VAL A 85 1.94 8.58 11.98
N PRO A 86 0.76 8.16 11.48
CA PRO A 86 -0.45 8.09 12.31
C PRO A 86 -0.34 7.01 13.38
N PHE A 87 0.35 5.90 13.12
CA PHE A 87 0.53 4.82 14.07
C PHE A 87 1.22 5.30 15.36
N ARG A 88 2.31 6.03 15.24
CA ARG A 88 3.06 6.58 16.37
C ARG A 88 2.38 7.79 17.01
N THR A 89 1.81 8.66 16.20
CA THR A 89 1.14 9.88 16.66
C THR A 89 -0.05 9.52 17.54
N LEU A 90 -0.90 8.62 17.10
CA LEU A 90 -2.13 8.22 17.77
C LEU A 90 -1.94 7.08 18.80
N GLY A 91 -0.73 6.53 18.89
CA GLY A 91 -0.42 5.41 19.78
C GLY A 91 -1.19 4.13 19.43
N LEU A 92 -1.31 3.85 18.13
CA LEU A 92 -2.06 2.69 17.65
C LEU A 92 -1.39 1.37 18.03
N HIS A 93 -2.20 0.33 18.11
CA HIS A 93 -1.80 -1.06 18.33
C HIS A 93 -2.36 -1.94 17.22
N TYR A 94 -2.74 -3.19 17.52
CA TYR A 94 -3.39 -4.07 16.55
C TYR A 94 -4.81 -3.58 16.23
N PRO A 95 -5.21 -3.59 14.94
CA PRO A 95 -6.58 -3.30 14.58
C PRO A 95 -7.53 -4.38 15.12
N LYS A 96 -8.75 -3.99 15.47
CA LYS A 96 -9.82 -4.91 15.88
C LYS A 96 -10.45 -5.64 14.72
N ALA A 97 -10.51 -4.98 13.57
CA ALA A 97 -11.06 -5.50 12.33
C ALA A 97 -10.28 -4.96 11.14
N VAL A 98 -10.23 -5.77 10.08
CA VAL A 98 -9.65 -5.41 8.79
C VAL A 98 -10.64 -5.81 7.70
N GLU A 99 -10.93 -4.87 6.81
CA GLU A 99 -11.76 -5.08 5.64
C GLU A 99 -10.98 -4.66 4.40
N CYS A 100 -11.03 -5.47 3.34
CA CYS A 100 -10.27 -5.22 2.12
C CYS A 100 -11.14 -5.33 0.88
N SER A 101 -10.98 -4.36 -0.01
CA SER A 101 -11.50 -4.40 -1.38
C SER A 101 -10.33 -4.23 -2.34
N VAL A 102 -10.33 -4.99 -3.44
CA VAL A 102 -9.25 -4.99 -4.42
C VAL A 102 -9.75 -4.74 -5.83
N GLY A 103 -8.92 -4.11 -6.63
CA GLY A 103 -9.13 -3.99 -8.06
C GLY A 103 -8.92 -5.33 -8.77
N GLN A 104 -9.56 -5.48 -9.93
CA GLN A 104 -9.46 -6.68 -10.77
C GLN A 104 -8.99 -6.30 -12.18
N VAL A 105 -8.29 -7.23 -12.82
CA VAL A 105 -7.90 -7.09 -14.23
C VAL A 105 -8.81 -7.98 -15.07
N PHE A 106 -9.29 -7.45 -16.20
CA PHE A 106 -10.06 -8.19 -17.19
C PHE A 106 -9.17 -8.45 -18.40
N ILE A 107 -8.72 -9.68 -18.57
CA ILE A 107 -7.96 -10.11 -19.77
C ILE A 107 -8.92 -10.49 -20.89
N LYS A 108 -10.09 -11.02 -20.54
CA LYS A 108 -11.18 -11.32 -21.47
C LYS A 108 -12.43 -10.54 -21.08
N MET A 109 -13.19 -10.12 -22.08
CA MET A 109 -14.49 -9.48 -21.87
C MET A 109 -15.39 -10.37 -20.99
N TRP A 110 -16.02 -9.79 -19.97
CA TRP A 110 -16.92 -10.42 -19.01
C TRP A 110 -16.29 -11.46 -18.04
N SER A 111 -14.98 -11.68 -18.12
CA SER A 111 -14.29 -12.63 -17.27
C SER A 111 -13.16 -11.92 -16.52
N PRO A 112 -13.38 -11.49 -15.25
CA PRO A 112 -12.29 -11.02 -14.43
C PRO A 112 -11.34 -12.17 -14.15
N GLU A 113 -10.06 -11.93 -14.24
CA GLU A 113 -9.05 -12.93 -13.94
C GLU A 113 -8.58 -12.75 -12.50
N TYR A 114 -8.76 -13.80 -11.70
CA TYR A 114 -8.16 -13.88 -10.38
C TYR A 114 -6.78 -14.51 -10.51
N ILE A 115 -5.77 -13.74 -10.10
CA ILE A 115 -4.36 -14.13 -10.17
C ILE A 115 -3.83 -14.28 -8.75
N PRO A 116 -3.86 -15.51 -8.18
CA PRO A 116 -3.53 -15.73 -6.77
C PRO A 116 -2.06 -15.46 -6.45
N GLU A 117 -1.17 -15.53 -7.43
CA GLU A 117 0.27 -15.31 -7.23
C GLU A 117 0.65 -13.83 -7.25
N GLY A 118 -0.16 -12.99 -7.91
CA GLY A 118 0.06 -11.55 -8.05
C GLY A 118 -0.60 -10.74 -6.94
N CYS A 119 0.09 -9.72 -6.47
CA CYS A 119 -0.55 -8.72 -5.62
C CYS A 119 -1.61 -7.95 -6.44
N PRO A 120 -2.73 -7.52 -5.85
CA PRO A 120 -3.80 -6.84 -6.60
C PRO A 120 -3.32 -5.49 -7.15
N PRO A 121 -3.79 -5.08 -8.34
CA PRO A 121 -3.36 -3.83 -8.99
C PRO A 121 -3.71 -2.57 -8.22
N SER A 122 -4.73 -2.64 -7.39
CA SER A 122 -5.14 -1.58 -6.47
C SER A 122 -5.84 -2.17 -5.26
N SER A 123 -5.78 -1.49 -4.13
CA SER A 123 -6.49 -1.90 -2.93
C SER A 123 -7.03 -0.72 -2.11
N SER A 124 -8.12 -0.99 -1.41
CA SER A 124 -8.64 -0.17 -0.33
C SER A 124 -8.78 -1.04 0.91
N VAL A 125 -8.00 -0.76 1.93
CA VAL A 125 -7.99 -1.52 3.18
C VAL A 125 -8.42 -0.63 4.33
N THR A 126 -9.49 -1.02 5.00
CA THR A 126 -9.99 -0.35 6.21
C THR A 126 -9.51 -1.10 7.44
N LEU A 127 -8.95 -0.38 8.38
CA LEU A 127 -8.41 -0.86 9.64
C LEU A 127 -9.15 -0.15 10.78
N ASP A 128 -9.89 -0.89 11.59
CA ASP A 128 -10.59 -0.33 12.75
C ASP A 128 -9.77 -0.52 14.01
N PHE A 129 -9.44 0.58 14.66
CA PHE A 129 -8.68 0.60 15.91
C PHE A 129 -9.55 1.00 17.11
N ALA A 130 -9.20 0.49 18.28
CA ALA A 130 -9.76 0.98 19.52
C ALA A 130 -9.23 2.39 19.85
N ALA A 131 -9.91 3.09 20.77
CA ALA A 131 -9.34 4.21 21.45
C ALA A 131 -7.99 3.84 22.11
N THR A 132 -7.10 4.81 22.20
CA THR A 132 -5.76 4.66 22.78
C THR A 132 -5.56 5.58 23.98
N ASP A 133 -4.41 5.50 24.62
CA ASP A 133 -4.06 6.48 25.67
C ASP A 133 -3.90 7.90 25.13
N LYS A 134 -3.56 8.03 23.84
CA LYS A 134 -3.37 9.32 23.17
C LYS A 134 -4.61 9.85 22.48
N ASN A 135 -5.50 8.98 21.98
CA ASN A 135 -6.72 9.33 21.27
C ASN A 135 -7.92 8.61 21.89
N LYS A 136 -8.85 9.34 22.48
CA LYS A 136 -9.88 8.77 23.39
C LYS A 136 -11.10 8.18 22.65
N ILE A 137 -11.11 8.26 21.34
CA ILE A 137 -12.18 7.70 20.51
C ILE A 137 -11.62 6.62 19.55
N PRO A 138 -12.44 5.68 19.06
CA PRO A 138 -12.04 4.73 18.03
C PRO A 138 -11.60 5.42 16.75
N ILE A 139 -10.69 4.78 16.02
CA ILE A 139 -10.10 5.34 14.80
C ILE A 139 -10.33 4.38 13.65
N LYS A 140 -10.78 4.91 12.52
CA LYS A 140 -10.87 4.22 11.24
C LYS A 140 -9.76 4.69 10.32
N MET A 141 -8.81 3.81 10.01
CA MET A 141 -7.74 4.10 9.06
C MET A 141 -8.06 3.45 7.72
N ARG A 142 -7.91 4.18 6.63
CA ARG A 142 -8.05 3.68 5.26
C ARG A 142 -6.74 3.81 4.51
N TRP A 143 -6.21 2.66 4.13
CA TRP A 143 -5.13 2.56 3.15
C TRP A 143 -5.71 2.52 1.76
N LEU A 144 -5.09 3.29 0.84
CA LEU A 144 -5.50 3.40 -0.56
C LEU A 144 -4.27 3.33 -1.48
N ASP A 145 -4.31 2.48 -2.49
CA ASP A 145 -3.23 2.35 -3.47
C ASP A 145 -3.75 2.13 -4.90
N GLY A 146 -2.84 2.01 -5.87
CA GLY A 146 -3.20 1.76 -7.26
C GLY A 146 -4.00 2.89 -7.91
N GLY A 147 -3.79 4.14 -7.47
CA GLY A 147 -4.48 5.31 -7.99
C GLY A 147 -5.77 5.68 -7.27
N ILE A 148 -6.21 4.88 -6.28
CA ILE A 148 -7.34 5.25 -5.43
C ILE A 148 -6.91 6.40 -4.52
N ARG A 149 -7.77 7.42 -4.40
CA ARG A 149 -7.49 8.63 -3.61
C ARG A 149 -8.50 8.81 -2.49
N PRO A 150 -8.11 9.48 -1.39
CA PRO A 150 -9.07 9.91 -0.39
C PRO A 150 -10.02 10.97 -0.95
N PRO A 151 -11.19 11.20 -0.31
CA PRO A 151 -12.01 12.36 -0.60
C PRO A 151 -11.18 13.64 -0.44
N HIS A 152 -11.43 14.62 -1.33
CA HIS A 152 -10.77 15.91 -1.23
C HIS A 152 -11.45 16.73 -0.13
N PRO A 153 -10.72 17.20 0.90
CA PRO A 153 -11.31 17.99 1.98
C PRO A 153 -11.76 19.38 1.49
N ASP A 154 -12.90 19.85 1.97
CA ASP A 154 -13.41 21.19 1.66
C ASP A 154 -12.50 22.33 2.13
N LEU A 155 -11.65 22.06 3.13
CA LEU A 155 -10.67 23.01 3.67
C LEU A 155 -9.48 23.27 2.74
N ILE A 156 -9.27 22.41 1.75
CA ILE A 156 -8.19 22.53 0.77
C ILE A 156 -8.81 23.04 -0.54
N PRO A 157 -8.23 24.07 -1.19
CA PRO A 157 -8.73 24.55 -2.47
C PRO A 157 -8.86 23.42 -3.49
N ALA A 158 -9.96 23.35 -4.22
CA ALA A 158 -10.29 22.23 -5.13
C ALA A 158 -9.25 21.99 -6.23
N ASN A 159 -8.42 22.98 -6.54
CA ASN A 159 -7.36 22.89 -7.53
C ASN A 159 -6.01 22.43 -6.94
N ASP A 160 -5.91 22.35 -5.62
CA ASP A 160 -4.69 21.91 -4.97
C ASP A 160 -4.66 20.38 -4.93
N SER A 161 -3.52 19.79 -5.27
CA SER A 161 -3.33 18.35 -5.21
C SER A 161 -3.10 17.88 -3.78
N LEU A 162 -3.65 16.70 -3.46
CA LEU A 162 -3.38 16.03 -2.18
C LEU A 162 -2.09 15.20 -2.28
N GLY A 163 -1.29 15.25 -1.22
CA GLY A 163 -0.04 14.49 -1.08
C GLY A 163 1.19 15.26 -1.51
N ASP A 164 2.34 14.58 -1.52
CA ASP A 164 3.59 15.21 -1.92
C ASP A 164 3.63 15.53 -3.42
N GLU A 165 4.40 16.56 -3.79
CA GLU A 165 4.47 17.07 -5.16
C GLU A 165 5.05 16.05 -6.16
N SER A 166 5.89 15.13 -5.71
CA SER A 166 6.64 14.21 -6.57
C SER A 166 5.91 12.91 -6.85
N SER A 167 5.22 12.37 -5.87
CA SER A 167 4.60 11.04 -5.93
C SER A 167 3.13 11.01 -5.51
N SER A 168 2.61 12.15 -5.07
CA SER A 168 1.23 12.26 -4.55
C SER A 168 0.91 11.26 -3.43
N ASN A 169 1.91 10.83 -2.66
CA ASN A 169 1.70 10.05 -1.44
C ASN A 169 1.26 10.98 -0.31
N GLY A 170 0.50 10.46 0.64
CA GLY A 170 0.10 11.29 1.76
C GLY A 170 -0.55 10.55 2.90
N VAL A 171 -0.70 11.31 3.98
CA VAL A 171 -1.44 10.93 5.18
C VAL A 171 -2.32 12.12 5.56
N MET A 172 -3.59 11.86 5.80
CA MET A 172 -4.54 12.87 6.27
C MET A 172 -5.23 12.34 7.53
N MET A 173 -5.15 13.09 8.60
CA MET A 173 -5.85 12.81 9.85
C MET A 173 -6.99 13.81 10.01
N ILE A 174 -8.21 13.32 10.24
CA ILE A 174 -9.39 14.12 10.45
C ILE A 174 -9.74 14.06 11.92
N GLY A 175 -9.80 15.20 12.55
CA GLY A 175 -10.08 15.33 13.96
C GLY A 175 -11.29 16.22 14.24
N SER A 176 -11.62 16.35 15.52
CA SER A 176 -12.83 17.05 16.01
C SER A 176 -12.71 18.58 16.05
N LYS A 177 -11.54 19.14 15.68
CA LYS A 177 -11.29 20.58 15.69
C LYS A 177 -10.74 21.05 14.35
#